data_6c3f9f137d9b2ddad8948c8115edd706
#
_entry.id   6c3f9f137d9b2ddad8948c8115edd706
#
_cell.length_a   1.000
_cell.length_b   1.000
_cell.length_c   1.000
_cell.angle_alpha   90.00
_cell.angle_beta   90.00
_cell.angle_gamma   90.00
#
_symmetry.space_group_name_H-M   'P 1'
#
loop_
_entity.id
_entity.type
_entity.pdbx_description
1 polymer ?
#
loop_
_entity_poly.entity_id
_entity_poly.type
_entity_poly.pdbx_seq_one_letter_code
_entity_poly.pdbx_strand_id
1 'polypeptide(L)'
;MAITSAICNSFKTEILTAVHNFTASTGNTFNLALYTSSATLSKSTTAYTSTEEITNTSGTAYTAKGNALTSVTPVLSTDTAVCDFADTSWTSASFTANGCLIFNDSASGDPACCAIAFGGDKTVSSGTFTIQFPTADASDAIIRIA
;
A
#
# COMPACT_ATOMS: atom_id res chain seq x y z
N MET A 1 -10.26 13.50 -10.85
CA MET A 1 -9.19 12.66 -10.28
C MET A 1 -9.81 11.67 -9.32
N ALA A 2 -9.35 10.45 -9.32
CA ALA A 2 -9.94 9.41 -8.48
C ALA A 2 -8.91 8.33 -8.15
N ILE A 3 -9.04 7.79 -6.94
CA ILE A 3 -8.35 6.57 -6.54
C ILE A 3 -9.31 5.41 -6.74
N THR A 4 -8.90 4.43 -7.52
CA THR A 4 -9.69 3.21 -7.78
C THR A 4 -8.89 2.01 -7.27
N SER A 5 -9.50 1.21 -6.38
CA SER A 5 -8.87 0.00 -5.85
C SER A 5 -8.60 -1.01 -6.96
N ALA A 6 -7.35 -1.39 -7.11
CA ALA A 6 -6.93 -2.38 -8.10
C ALA A 6 -5.51 -2.88 -7.84
N ILE A 7 -5.24 -4.12 -8.22
CA ILE A 7 -3.88 -4.60 -8.46
C ILE A 7 -3.36 -3.90 -9.71
N CYS A 8 -2.15 -3.37 -9.66
CA CYS A 8 -1.54 -2.68 -10.79
C CYS A 8 -1.23 -3.66 -11.93
N ASN A 9 -1.44 -3.23 -13.18
CA ASN A 9 -1.21 -4.11 -14.32
C ASN A 9 0.27 -4.50 -14.47
N SER A 10 1.20 -3.56 -14.22
CA SER A 10 2.63 -3.83 -14.23
C SER A 10 3.03 -4.89 -13.20
N PHE A 11 2.47 -4.82 -12.00
CA PHE A 11 2.73 -5.80 -10.94
C PHE A 11 2.51 -7.25 -11.40
N LYS A 12 1.49 -7.49 -12.21
CA LYS A 12 1.16 -8.85 -12.69
C LYS A 12 2.29 -9.47 -13.53
N THR A 13 2.96 -8.65 -14.34
CA THR A 13 4.13 -9.09 -15.10
C THR A 13 5.36 -9.18 -14.21
N GLU A 14 5.54 -8.19 -13.34
CA GLU A 14 6.68 -8.07 -12.43
C GLU A 14 6.76 -9.24 -11.43
N ILE A 15 5.61 -9.74 -10.94
CA ILE A 15 5.59 -10.93 -10.06
C ILE A 15 6.11 -12.18 -10.78
N LEU A 16 5.83 -12.32 -12.09
CA LEU A 16 6.29 -13.44 -12.90
C LEU A 16 7.78 -13.34 -13.27
N THR A 17 8.37 -12.17 -13.14
CA THR A 17 9.81 -11.92 -13.38
C THR A 17 10.60 -11.76 -12.09
N ALA A 18 10.01 -12.12 -10.96
CA ALA A 18 10.62 -12.10 -9.63
C ALA A 18 11.11 -10.71 -9.16
N VAL A 19 10.44 -9.63 -9.60
CA VAL A 19 10.72 -8.28 -9.12
C VAL A 19 10.27 -8.09 -7.68
N HIS A 20 9.18 -8.74 -7.27
CA HIS A 20 8.59 -8.62 -5.95
C HIS A 20 8.76 -9.89 -5.12
N ASN A 21 9.46 -9.77 -4.01
CA ASN A 21 9.64 -10.85 -3.02
C ASN A 21 9.00 -10.44 -1.69
N PHE A 22 7.85 -11.03 -1.36
CA PHE A 22 7.08 -10.75 -0.14
C PHE A 22 7.52 -11.57 1.09
N THR A 23 8.61 -12.34 1.02
CA THR A 23 9.10 -13.11 2.16
C THR A 23 9.44 -12.18 3.34
N ALA A 24 8.97 -12.52 4.52
CA ALA A 24 9.27 -11.75 5.73
C ALA A 24 10.78 -11.72 6.01
N SER A 25 11.28 -10.58 6.44
CA SER A 25 12.67 -10.31 6.85
C SER A 25 13.73 -10.40 5.75
N THR A 26 13.61 -11.31 4.79
CA THR A 26 14.59 -11.53 3.71
C THR A 26 14.13 -11.08 2.34
N GLY A 27 12.84 -10.76 2.21
CA GLY A 27 12.27 -10.23 0.97
C GLY A 27 12.50 -8.73 0.80
N ASN A 28 11.70 -8.14 -0.09
CA ASN A 28 11.75 -6.70 -0.34
C ASN A 28 11.09 -5.90 0.79
N THR A 29 11.44 -4.63 0.89
CA THR A 29 10.71 -3.65 1.69
C THR A 29 9.60 -3.05 0.84
N PHE A 30 8.36 -3.18 1.30
CA PHE A 30 7.20 -2.55 0.69
C PHE A 30 6.78 -1.37 1.54
N ASN A 31 6.41 -0.26 0.90
CA ASN A 31 5.91 0.92 1.58
C ASN A 31 4.44 1.16 1.24
N LEU A 32 3.73 1.80 2.15
CA LEU A 32 2.37 2.28 1.95
C LEU A 32 2.37 3.80 2.07
N ALA A 33 2.15 4.47 0.93
CA ALA A 33 2.00 5.92 0.86
C ALA A 33 0.51 6.32 0.84
N LEU A 34 0.17 7.42 1.49
CA LEU A 34 -1.18 7.95 1.59
C LEU A 34 -1.39 9.14 0.64
N TYR A 35 -2.58 9.24 0.08
CA TYR A 35 -2.89 10.24 -0.94
C TYR A 35 -4.18 10.99 -0.65
N THR A 36 -4.25 12.24 -1.13
CA THR A 36 -5.44 13.08 -1.08
C THR A 36 -6.48 12.64 -2.12
N SER A 37 -7.69 13.18 -2.04
CA SER A 37 -8.76 12.94 -3.02
C SER A 37 -8.45 13.46 -4.42
N SER A 38 -7.44 14.31 -4.58
CA SER A 38 -6.98 14.82 -5.87
C SER A 38 -6.08 13.85 -6.63
N ALA A 39 -5.58 12.81 -5.98
CA ALA A 39 -4.72 11.82 -6.61
C ALA A 39 -5.45 10.99 -7.67
N THR A 40 -4.70 10.55 -8.67
CA THR A 40 -5.17 9.58 -9.67
C THR A 40 -4.34 8.31 -9.54
N LEU A 41 -4.92 7.29 -8.90
CA LEU A 41 -4.32 5.97 -8.72
C LEU A 41 -5.29 4.90 -9.23
N SER A 42 -4.77 3.92 -9.96
CA SER A 42 -5.61 2.86 -10.56
C SER A 42 -4.75 1.66 -10.95
N LYS A 43 -5.36 0.70 -11.64
CA LYS A 43 -4.65 -0.42 -12.27
C LYS A 43 -3.53 0.02 -13.24
N SER A 44 -3.58 1.26 -13.73
CA SER A 44 -2.58 1.80 -14.66
C SER A 44 -1.41 2.50 -13.96
N THR A 45 -1.43 2.62 -12.65
CA THR A 45 -0.31 3.14 -11.86
C THR A 45 0.84 2.15 -11.92
N THR A 46 2.03 2.60 -12.32
CA THR A 46 3.19 1.72 -12.52
C THR A 46 4.25 1.86 -11.45
N ALA A 47 4.31 3.01 -10.76
CA ALA A 47 5.34 3.29 -9.77
C ALA A 47 4.81 4.27 -8.71
N TYR A 48 5.55 4.38 -7.61
CA TYR A 48 5.32 5.43 -6.62
C TYR A 48 5.38 6.82 -7.28
N THR A 49 4.55 7.71 -6.81
CA THR A 49 4.53 9.13 -7.20
C THR A 49 4.31 9.99 -5.96
N SER A 50 5.00 11.11 -5.86
CA SER A 50 4.76 12.10 -4.80
C SER A 50 3.62 13.07 -5.14
N THR A 51 3.05 12.97 -6.35
CA THR A 51 1.95 13.84 -6.77
C THR A 51 0.70 13.52 -5.94
N GLU A 52 0.19 14.54 -5.23
CA GLU A 52 -0.98 14.43 -4.34
C GLU A 52 -0.79 13.45 -3.15
N GLU A 53 0.44 13.06 -2.86
CA GLU A 53 0.76 12.38 -1.61
C GLU A 53 0.52 13.32 -0.42
N ILE A 54 0.15 12.77 0.74
CA ILE A 54 0.04 13.56 1.99
C ILE A 54 1.37 14.28 2.25
N THR A 55 1.30 15.56 2.56
CA THR A 55 2.49 16.39 2.72
C THR A 55 3.17 16.14 4.06
N ASN A 56 4.51 16.10 4.03
CA ASN A 56 5.34 16.05 5.22
C ASN A 56 5.51 17.49 5.78
N THR A 57 4.44 18.01 6.40
CA THR A 57 4.47 19.31 7.08
C THR A 57 4.40 19.13 8.59
N SER A 58 4.82 20.15 9.33
CA SER A 58 4.75 20.13 10.80
C SER A 58 3.32 19.81 11.27
N GLY A 59 3.21 18.86 12.18
CA GLY A 59 1.94 18.42 12.77
C GLY A 59 1.20 17.32 12.00
N THR A 60 1.66 16.91 10.80
CA THR A 60 1.02 15.81 10.06
C THR A 60 1.44 14.44 10.59
N ALA A 61 2.65 14.31 11.16
CA ALA A 61 3.30 13.05 11.52
C ALA A 61 3.50 12.10 10.33
N TYR A 62 3.42 12.62 9.12
CA TYR A 62 3.58 11.85 7.88
C TYR A 62 4.95 12.13 7.25
N THR A 63 5.60 11.12 6.75
CA THR A 63 6.86 11.23 6.00
C THR A 63 6.63 10.75 4.57
N ALA A 64 7.25 11.42 3.60
CA ALA A 64 7.17 11.02 2.18
C ALA A 64 7.49 9.54 2.00
N LYS A 65 6.80 8.88 1.08
CA LYS A 65 6.78 7.41 0.88
C LYS A 65 6.01 6.64 1.98
N GLY A 66 5.43 7.32 2.96
CA GLY A 66 4.62 6.70 4.01
C GLY A 66 5.41 5.80 4.95
N ASN A 67 4.79 4.71 5.37
CA ASN A 67 5.41 3.73 6.28
C ASN A 67 5.93 2.50 5.53
N ALA A 68 7.12 2.03 5.94
CA ALA A 68 7.57 0.70 5.56
C ALA A 68 6.66 -0.34 6.22
N LEU A 69 6.19 -1.30 5.43
CA LEU A 69 5.31 -2.37 5.89
C LEU A 69 6.12 -3.57 6.41
N THR A 70 5.58 -4.24 7.40
CA THR A 70 6.13 -5.50 7.90
C THR A 70 5.45 -6.64 7.15
N SER A 71 6.18 -7.28 6.23
CA SER A 71 5.66 -8.40 5.44
C SER A 71 5.46 -9.65 6.30
N VAL A 72 4.38 -10.36 6.04
CA VAL A 72 4.15 -11.74 6.49
C VAL A 72 4.47 -12.65 5.30
N THR A 73 5.27 -13.70 5.51
CA THR A 73 5.64 -14.60 4.41
C THR A 73 4.40 -15.19 3.75
N PRO A 74 4.26 -15.09 2.43
CA PRO A 74 3.09 -15.63 1.72
C PRO A 74 2.90 -17.12 1.97
N VAL A 75 1.65 -17.53 2.07
CA VAL A 75 1.24 -18.93 2.27
C VAL A 75 0.08 -19.28 1.34
N LEU A 76 -0.21 -20.58 1.23
CA LEU A 76 -1.44 -21.06 0.60
C LEU A 76 -2.58 -21.07 1.63
N SER A 77 -3.71 -20.50 1.24
CA SER A 77 -5.00 -20.66 1.90
C SER A 77 -5.90 -21.43 0.91
N THR A 78 -6.11 -22.71 1.18
CA THR A 78 -6.67 -23.66 0.21
C THR A 78 -5.83 -23.69 -1.09
N ASP A 79 -6.36 -23.25 -2.22
CA ASP A 79 -5.68 -23.22 -3.53
C ASP A 79 -5.24 -21.81 -3.94
N THR A 80 -5.30 -20.83 -3.02
CA THR A 80 -4.99 -19.42 -3.27
C THR A 80 -3.74 -19.01 -2.51
N ALA A 81 -2.73 -18.49 -3.20
CA ALA A 81 -1.60 -17.85 -2.56
C ALA A 81 -2.02 -16.47 -2.04
N VAL A 82 -1.70 -16.17 -0.78
CA VAL A 82 -2.09 -14.94 -0.10
C VAL A 82 -0.89 -14.20 0.43
N CYS A 83 -0.92 -12.86 0.31
CA CYS A 83 0.03 -11.96 0.95
C CYS A 83 -0.65 -11.21 2.08
N ASP A 84 0.15 -10.85 3.08
CA ASP A 84 -0.29 -10.07 4.23
C ASP A 84 0.82 -9.16 4.74
N PHE A 85 0.41 -8.12 5.47
CA PHE A 85 1.29 -7.21 6.19
C PHE A 85 0.72 -6.98 7.59
N ALA A 86 1.58 -6.71 8.55
CA ALA A 86 1.14 -6.20 9.85
C ALA A 86 0.47 -4.83 9.66
N ASP A 87 -0.52 -4.54 10.48
CA ASP A 87 -1.17 -3.23 10.51
C ASP A 87 -0.14 -2.12 10.72
N THR A 88 -0.36 -0.96 10.11
CA THR A 88 0.54 0.18 10.21
C THR A 88 -0.20 1.44 10.66
N SER A 89 0.47 2.28 11.43
CA SER A 89 -0.15 3.46 12.05
C SER A 89 0.75 4.69 12.00
N TRP A 90 0.11 5.86 11.96
CA TRP A 90 0.72 7.16 12.21
C TRP A 90 0.13 7.72 13.51
N THR A 91 0.98 7.92 14.52
CA THR A 91 0.56 8.44 15.84
C THR A 91 0.75 9.96 15.89
N SER A 92 0.00 10.64 16.75
CA SER A 92 0.01 12.10 16.85
C SER A 92 -0.17 12.78 15.49
N ALA A 93 -1.02 12.20 14.66
CA ALA A 93 -1.18 12.59 13.27
C ALA A 93 -2.33 13.58 13.08
N SER A 94 -2.19 14.44 12.06
CA SER A 94 -3.22 15.39 11.62
C SER A 94 -3.15 15.51 10.10
N PHE A 95 -4.00 14.76 9.40
CA PHE A 95 -4.12 14.81 7.93
C PHE A 95 -5.45 14.21 7.46
N THR A 96 -5.74 14.41 6.18
CA THR A 96 -6.87 13.76 5.50
C THR A 96 -6.37 12.95 4.31
N ALA A 97 -6.68 11.65 4.30
CA ALA A 97 -6.32 10.74 3.22
C ALA A 97 -7.56 10.13 2.56
N ASN A 98 -7.50 9.90 1.25
CA ASN A 98 -8.59 9.32 0.47
C ASN A 98 -8.27 7.91 -0.04
N GLY A 99 -7.00 7.55 -0.06
CA GLY A 99 -6.54 6.21 -0.46
C GLY A 99 -5.05 6.05 -0.26
N CYS A 100 -4.54 4.91 -0.69
CA CYS A 100 -3.11 4.58 -0.57
C CYS A 100 -2.59 3.81 -1.78
N LEU A 101 -1.26 3.78 -1.90
CA LEU A 101 -0.51 2.96 -2.84
C LEU A 101 0.48 2.11 -2.07
N ILE A 102 0.46 0.80 -2.33
CA ILE A 102 1.52 -0.12 -1.87
C ILE A 102 2.50 -0.28 -3.03
N PHE A 103 3.77 -0.10 -2.76
CA PHE A 103 4.84 -0.20 -3.77
C PHE A 103 6.10 -0.84 -3.17
N ASN A 104 6.98 -1.33 -4.03
CA ASN A 104 8.22 -1.98 -3.65
C ASN A 104 9.35 -0.95 -3.58
N ASP A 105 9.74 -0.53 -2.39
CA ASP A 105 10.80 0.46 -2.16
C ASP A 105 12.22 -0.13 -2.31
N SER A 106 12.34 -1.45 -2.43
CA SER A 106 13.63 -2.12 -2.66
C SER A 106 13.99 -2.24 -4.14
N ALA A 107 13.00 -2.23 -5.03
CA ALA A 107 13.21 -2.40 -6.46
C ALA A 107 13.44 -1.04 -7.14
N SER A 108 14.29 -1.02 -8.17
CA SER A 108 14.57 0.20 -8.92
C SER A 108 13.28 0.77 -9.53
N GLY A 109 13.07 2.07 -9.34
CA GLY A 109 11.90 2.78 -9.85
C GLY A 109 10.66 2.65 -8.97
N ASP A 110 10.76 2.08 -7.77
CA ASP A 110 9.67 1.98 -6.80
C ASP A 110 8.36 1.42 -7.41
N PRO A 111 8.37 0.23 -8.04
CA PRO A 111 7.24 -0.28 -8.80
C PRO A 111 5.99 -0.50 -7.93
N ALA A 112 4.84 -0.08 -8.45
CA ALA A 112 3.56 -0.13 -7.75
C ALA A 112 2.98 -1.55 -7.72
N CYS A 113 2.45 -1.96 -6.57
CA CYS A 113 1.77 -3.25 -6.39
C CYS A 113 0.25 -3.11 -6.52
N CYS A 114 -0.36 -2.27 -5.70
CA CYS A 114 -1.80 -2.03 -5.73
C CYS A 114 -2.17 -0.65 -5.21
N ALA A 115 -3.25 -0.10 -5.75
CA ALA A 115 -3.92 1.10 -5.27
C ALA A 115 -5.17 0.71 -4.49
N ILE A 116 -5.47 1.45 -3.42
CA ILE A 116 -6.62 1.19 -2.55
C ILE A 116 -7.33 2.51 -2.27
N ALA A 117 -8.61 2.57 -2.64
CA ALA A 117 -9.50 3.68 -2.29
C ALA A 117 -10.16 3.42 -0.93
N PHE A 118 -10.24 4.43 -0.08
CA PHE A 118 -10.89 4.33 1.23
C PHE A 118 -12.40 4.57 1.18
N GLY A 119 -12.95 4.83 -0.01
CA GLY A 119 -14.37 5.11 -0.19
C GLY A 119 -14.79 6.52 0.27
N GLY A 120 -13.85 7.43 0.40
CA GLY A 120 -14.03 8.82 0.82
C GLY A 120 -12.91 9.29 1.74
N ASP A 121 -12.91 10.56 2.07
CA ASP A 121 -11.91 11.18 2.93
C ASP A 121 -11.94 10.58 4.33
N LYS A 122 -10.78 10.22 4.85
CA LYS A 122 -10.55 9.79 6.23
C LYS A 122 -9.63 10.79 6.90
N THR A 123 -10.12 11.43 7.93
CA THR A 123 -9.42 12.52 8.64
C THR A 123 -9.00 12.07 10.02
N VAL A 124 -7.76 12.38 10.38
CA VAL A 124 -7.25 12.28 11.75
C VAL A 124 -6.82 13.67 12.21
N SER A 125 -7.07 13.99 13.47
CA SER A 125 -6.70 15.25 14.09
C SER A 125 -6.09 14.98 15.46
N SER A 126 -4.79 15.23 15.60
CA SER A 126 -4.01 14.97 16.82
C SER A 126 -4.26 13.57 17.40
N GLY A 127 -4.31 12.57 16.53
CA GLY A 127 -4.66 11.19 16.89
C GLY A 127 -3.86 10.15 16.16
N THR A 128 -4.34 8.92 16.18
CA THR A 128 -3.72 7.79 15.48
C THR A 128 -4.54 7.42 14.25
N PHE A 129 -3.86 7.38 13.09
CA PHE A 129 -4.42 6.87 11.84
C PHE A 129 -3.85 5.48 11.60
N THR A 130 -4.72 4.47 11.51
CA THR A 130 -4.31 3.08 11.35
C THR A 130 -4.85 2.50 10.05
N ILE A 131 -3.99 1.83 9.30
CA ILE A 131 -4.36 0.94 8.19
C ILE A 131 -4.39 -0.48 8.74
N GLN A 132 -5.56 -1.09 8.78
CA GLN A 132 -5.74 -2.49 9.10
C GLN A 132 -5.81 -3.31 7.81
N PHE A 133 -4.96 -4.33 7.72
CA PHE A 133 -5.01 -5.25 6.59
C PHE A 133 -6.09 -6.31 6.83
N PRO A 134 -6.76 -6.77 5.75
CA PRO A 134 -7.77 -7.82 5.88
C PRO A 134 -7.15 -9.15 6.27
N THR A 135 -8.00 -10.08 6.73
CA THR A 135 -7.56 -11.45 7.06
C THR A 135 -6.85 -12.09 5.86
N ALA A 136 -5.71 -12.74 6.13
CA ALA A 136 -4.91 -13.40 5.11
C ALA A 136 -5.50 -14.77 4.73
N ASP A 137 -6.61 -14.74 4.01
CA ASP A 137 -7.28 -15.95 3.53
C ASP A 137 -7.64 -15.85 2.03
N ALA A 138 -8.18 -16.92 1.49
CA ALA A 138 -8.53 -17.03 0.07
C ALA A 138 -9.59 -16.03 -0.38
N SER A 139 -10.37 -15.43 0.55
CA SER A 139 -11.45 -14.49 0.24
C SER A 139 -11.04 -13.04 0.40
N ASP A 140 -10.26 -12.71 1.40
CA ASP A 140 -10.10 -11.34 1.88
C ASP A 140 -8.67 -10.78 1.81
N ALA A 141 -7.62 -11.61 1.71
CA ALA A 141 -6.24 -11.15 1.70
C ALA A 141 -5.98 -10.01 0.72
N ILE A 142 -5.08 -9.07 1.12
CA ILE A 142 -4.81 -7.83 0.35
C ILE A 142 -4.30 -8.10 -1.06
N ILE A 143 -3.52 -9.16 -1.25
CA ILE A 143 -3.07 -9.65 -2.57
C ILE A 143 -3.29 -11.16 -2.61
N ARG A 144 -3.93 -11.65 -3.67
CA ARG A 144 -4.27 -13.05 -3.85
C ARG A 144 -3.94 -13.49 -5.27
N ILE A 145 -3.45 -14.72 -5.39
CA ILE A 145 -3.27 -15.42 -6.66
C ILE A 145 -3.99 -16.76 -6.54
N ALA A 146 -5.14 -16.86 -7.21
CA ALA A 146 -5.97 -18.04 -7.25
C ALA A 146 -5.68 -18.91 -8.49
#